data_a91e9a3d5f5d2e542e2bdf780d942881
#
_entry.id   a91e9a3d5f5d2e542e2bdf780d942881
#
_cell.length_a   1.000
_cell.length_b   1.000
_cell.length_c   1.000
_cell.angle_alpha   90.00
_cell.angle_beta   90.00
_cell.angle_gamma   90.00
#
_symmetry.space_group_name_H-M   'P 1'
#
loop_
_entity.id
_entity.type
_entity.pdbx_description
1 polymer ?
#
loop_
_entity_poly.entity_id
_entity_poly.type
_entity_poly.pdbx_seq_one_letter_code
_entity_poly.pdbx_strand_id
1 'polypeptide(L)'
;MPGPGKEHELLEKFAGEWVSEGEAFMAPGQPPAKLKGVESSHLIGGFWFVAQIKSTVPDFPYEQSLTIGYDAAKKKYIGTVVDSMTSHLWQFEGSFDATGNILTYETEGPGPGPQTPSRFREVTELKSPDHKVFTSSLLKPDGSWDTVMTINIRRKKL
;
A
#
# COMPACT_ATOMS: atom_id res chain seq x y z
N MET A 1 26.77 -14.25 -3.17
CA MET A 1 25.48 -13.81 -2.62
C MET A 1 24.36 -14.42 -3.44
N PRO A 2 23.33 -14.99 -2.81
CA PRO A 2 22.21 -15.54 -3.56
C PRO A 2 21.42 -14.44 -4.29
N GLY A 3 20.89 -14.79 -5.46
CA GLY A 3 20.03 -13.91 -6.24
C GLY A 3 18.59 -13.86 -5.71
N PRO A 4 17.72 -13.09 -6.37
CA PRO A 4 16.30 -13.06 -6.02
C PRO A 4 15.67 -14.45 -6.13
N GLY A 5 14.73 -14.75 -5.22
CA GLY A 5 14.03 -16.01 -5.14
C GLY A 5 12.54 -15.88 -5.40
N LYS A 6 11.79 -16.93 -5.03
CA LYS A 6 10.33 -16.98 -5.23
C LYS A 6 9.60 -15.86 -4.55
N GLU A 7 10.03 -15.46 -3.36
CA GLU A 7 9.43 -14.38 -2.59
C GLU A 7 9.49 -13.05 -3.34
N HIS A 8 10.56 -12.83 -4.09
CA HIS A 8 10.73 -11.61 -4.88
C HIS A 8 9.88 -11.64 -6.16
N GLU A 9 9.66 -12.83 -6.74
CA GLU A 9 8.80 -12.99 -7.91
C GLU A 9 7.36 -12.59 -7.61
N LEU A 10 6.89 -12.79 -6.37
CA LEU A 10 5.55 -12.37 -5.97
C LEU A 10 5.41 -10.84 -6.03
N LEU A 11 6.45 -10.10 -5.65
CA LEU A 11 6.46 -8.65 -5.73
C LEU A 11 6.44 -8.15 -7.18
N GLU A 12 7.12 -8.85 -8.07
CA GLU A 12 7.24 -8.45 -9.48
C GLU A 12 5.88 -8.34 -10.17
N LYS A 13 4.92 -9.18 -9.81
CA LYS A 13 3.58 -9.16 -10.39
C LYS A 13 2.82 -7.86 -10.13
N PHE A 14 3.21 -7.12 -9.10
CA PHE A 14 2.57 -5.86 -8.71
C PHE A 14 3.24 -4.64 -9.34
N ALA A 15 4.38 -4.82 -10.00
CA ALA A 15 5.12 -3.73 -10.61
C ALA A 15 4.57 -3.33 -11.98
N GLY A 16 4.84 -2.10 -12.38
CA GLY A 16 4.49 -1.56 -13.70
C GLY A 16 3.92 -0.16 -13.62
N GLU A 17 3.20 0.20 -14.67
CA GLU A 17 2.52 1.48 -14.79
C GLU A 17 1.03 1.27 -14.56
N TRP A 18 0.48 2.00 -13.59
CA TRP A 18 -0.89 1.79 -13.11
C TRP A 18 -1.62 3.12 -12.97
N VAL A 19 -2.94 3.06 -13.13
CA VAL A 19 -3.86 4.19 -12.88
C VAL A 19 -4.79 3.79 -11.74
N SER A 20 -4.97 4.68 -10.78
CA SER A 20 -5.76 4.39 -9.59
C SER A 20 -6.99 5.29 -9.46
N GLU A 21 -8.04 4.75 -8.87
CA GLU A 21 -9.29 5.44 -8.56
C GLU A 21 -9.90 4.83 -7.31
N GLY A 22 -10.32 5.68 -6.38
CA GLY A 22 -10.89 5.18 -5.14
C GLY A 22 -11.48 6.25 -4.25
N GLU A 23 -11.67 5.87 -2.98
CA GLU A 23 -12.28 6.71 -1.96
C GLU A 23 -11.55 6.57 -0.63
N ALA A 24 -11.49 7.68 0.11
CA ALA A 24 -10.99 7.70 1.47
C ALA A 24 -11.96 8.41 2.38
N PHE A 25 -12.20 7.85 3.57
CA PHE A 25 -13.01 8.45 4.61
C PHE A 25 -12.09 9.24 5.52
N MET A 26 -12.07 10.58 5.34
CA MET A 26 -11.13 11.46 6.05
C MET A 26 -11.60 11.83 7.46
N ALA A 27 -12.92 11.81 7.71
CA ALA A 27 -13.50 12.12 9.01
C ALA A 27 -14.89 11.50 9.17
N PRO A 28 -15.30 11.15 10.42
CA PRO A 28 -16.64 10.62 10.66
C PRO A 28 -17.73 11.58 10.21
N GLY A 29 -18.77 11.04 9.55
CA GLY A 29 -19.93 11.82 9.11
C GLY A 29 -19.72 12.68 7.88
N GLN A 30 -18.52 12.70 7.31
CA GLN A 30 -18.24 13.42 6.06
C GLN A 30 -18.31 12.47 4.86
N PRO A 31 -18.70 12.98 3.67
CA PRO A 31 -18.64 12.17 2.47
C PRO A 31 -17.21 11.78 2.16
N PRO A 32 -17.00 10.60 1.53
CA PRO A 32 -15.65 10.16 1.20
C PRO A 32 -14.98 11.09 0.17
N ALA A 33 -13.70 11.30 0.33
CA ALA A 33 -12.89 12.01 -0.65
C ALA A 33 -12.64 11.09 -1.85
N LYS A 34 -12.82 11.62 -3.06
CA LYS A 34 -12.49 10.89 -4.29
C LYS A 34 -10.99 10.97 -4.55
N LEU A 35 -10.38 9.82 -4.79
CA LEU A 35 -8.95 9.72 -5.06
C LEU A 35 -8.73 9.23 -6.48
N LYS A 36 -7.79 9.86 -7.18
CA LYS A 36 -7.30 9.43 -8.48
C LYS A 36 -5.80 9.65 -8.53
N GLY A 37 -5.09 8.73 -9.15
CA GLY A 37 -3.65 8.85 -9.23
C GLY A 37 -3.01 7.96 -10.26
N VAL A 38 -1.70 8.01 -10.29
CA VAL A 38 -0.85 7.17 -11.13
C VAL A 38 0.24 6.55 -10.27
N GLU A 39 0.64 5.34 -10.64
CA GLU A 39 1.75 4.64 -9.99
C GLU A 39 2.74 4.20 -11.06
N SER A 40 4.02 4.43 -10.78
CA SER A 40 5.13 3.85 -11.55
C SER A 40 5.95 3.01 -10.59
N SER A 41 6.09 1.71 -10.86
CA SER A 41 6.80 0.81 -9.97
C SER A 41 7.66 -0.19 -10.73
N HIS A 42 8.76 -0.58 -10.09
CA HIS A 42 9.74 -1.52 -10.63
C HIS A 42 10.50 -2.18 -9.49
N LEU A 43 11.29 -3.23 -9.81
CA LEU A 43 12.16 -3.86 -8.83
C LEU A 43 13.61 -3.45 -9.04
N ILE A 44 14.27 -3.02 -7.97
CA ILE A 44 15.71 -2.75 -7.98
C ILE A 44 16.42 -4.09 -7.82
N GLY A 45 17.18 -4.48 -8.87
CA GLY A 45 17.95 -5.71 -8.85
C GLY A 45 17.14 -6.99 -8.69
N GLY A 46 15.84 -6.91 -8.85
CA GLY A 46 14.93 -8.02 -8.60
C GLY A 46 14.60 -8.26 -7.12
N PHE A 47 15.13 -7.44 -6.21
CA PHE A 47 14.96 -7.60 -4.76
C PHE A 47 13.94 -6.65 -4.13
N TRP A 48 13.96 -5.38 -4.53
CA TRP A 48 13.19 -4.33 -3.88
C TRP A 48 12.15 -3.76 -4.81
N PHE A 49 10.89 -3.93 -4.45
CA PHE A 49 9.78 -3.26 -5.13
C PHE A 49 9.79 -1.79 -4.71
N VAL A 50 9.85 -0.89 -5.68
CA VAL A 50 9.82 0.55 -5.44
C VAL A 50 8.71 1.17 -6.28
N ALA A 51 7.82 1.90 -5.63
CA ALA A 51 6.70 2.56 -6.29
C ALA A 51 6.69 4.06 -5.99
N GLN A 52 6.45 4.85 -7.03
CA GLN A 52 6.16 6.26 -6.92
C GLN A 52 4.68 6.44 -7.27
N ILE A 53 3.92 7.05 -6.38
CA ILE A 53 2.48 7.25 -6.52
C ILE A 53 2.21 8.74 -6.43
N LYS A 54 1.40 9.26 -7.37
CA LYS A 54 1.04 10.67 -7.41
C LYS A 54 -0.46 10.83 -7.64
N SER A 55 -1.05 11.76 -6.90
CA SER A 55 -2.43 12.16 -7.15
C SER A 55 -2.54 12.93 -8.48
N THR A 56 -3.63 12.68 -9.19
CA THR A 56 -4.02 13.45 -10.38
C THR A 56 -5.21 14.37 -10.10
N VAL A 57 -5.67 14.45 -8.84
CA VAL A 57 -6.72 15.36 -8.41
C VAL A 57 -6.10 16.72 -8.11
N PRO A 58 -6.47 17.81 -8.83
CA PRO A 58 -5.83 19.12 -8.64
C PRO A 58 -5.96 19.68 -7.23
N ASP A 59 -7.09 19.47 -6.59
CA ASP A 59 -7.37 20.01 -5.25
C ASP A 59 -6.83 19.12 -4.12
N PHE A 60 -6.22 17.99 -4.44
CA PHE A 60 -5.66 17.07 -3.47
C PHE A 60 -4.27 16.61 -3.93
N PRO A 61 -3.26 17.49 -3.85
CA PRO A 61 -1.90 17.11 -4.22
C PRO A 61 -1.36 16.08 -3.23
N TYR A 62 -0.84 14.97 -3.74
CA TYR A 62 -0.30 13.89 -2.93
C TYR A 62 0.80 13.16 -3.68
N GLU A 63 1.89 12.87 -2.99
CA GLU A 63 2.97 12.04 -3.49
C GLU A 63 3.36 11.04 -2.43
N GLN A 64 3.71 9.83 -2.86
CA GLN A 64 4.13 8.76 -1.98
C GLN A 64 5.25 7.96 -2.64
N SER A 65 6.22 7.54 -1.83
CA SER A 65 7.23 6.57 -2.21
C SER A 65 7.12 5.35 -1.31
N LEU A 66 6.99 4.18 -1.94
CA LEU A 66 6.80 2.90 -1.25
C LEU A 66 7.96 1.98 -1.61
N THR A 67 8.57 1.33 -0.61
CA THR A 67 9.62 0.33 -0.82
C THR A 67 9.25 -0.94 -0.07
N ILE A 68 9.29 -2.08 -0.76
CA ILE A 68 9.00 -3.40 -0.17
C ILE A 68 10.11 -4.38 -0.56
N GLY A 69 10.61 -5.12 0.42
CA GLY A 69 11.54 -6.22 0.21
C GLY A 69 11.18 -7.42 1.07
N TYR A 70 12.00 -8.45 1.00
CA TYR A 70 11.80 -9.67 1.77
C TYR A 70 12.96 -9.90 2.72
N ASP A 71 12.68 -10.01 4.01
CA ASP A 71 13.65 -10.35 5.04
C ASP A 71 13.66 -11.87 5.25
N ALA A 72 14.67 -12.54 4.71
CA ALA A 72 14.77 -14.00 4.78
C ALA A 72 14.95 -14.52 6.20
N ALA A 73 15.58 -13.74 7.09
CA ALA A 73 15.77 -14.13 8.48
C ALA A 73 14.45 -14.13 9.24
N LYS A 74 13.63 -13.12 9.00
CA LYS A 74 12.30 -13.00 9.63
C LYS A 74 11.22 -13.80 8.88
N LYS A 75 11.49 -14.19 7.63
CA LYS A 75 10.52 -14.79 6.70
C LYS A 75 9.29 -13.90 6.52
N LYS A 76 9.54 -12.59 6.38
CA LYS A 76 8.49 -11.58 6.23
C LYS A 76 8.87 -10.57 5.17
N TYR A 77 7.85 -9.97 4.57
CA TYR A 77 8.03 -8.78 3.76
C TYR A 77 8.14 -7.59 4.69
N ILE A 78 9.07 -6.72 4.38
CA ILE A 78 9.33 -5.50 5.15
C ILE A 78 9.26 -4.32 4.18
N GLY A 79 8.93 -3.16 4.71
CA GLY A 79 8.91 -2.00 3.85
C GLY A 79 8.74 -0.69 4.59
N THR A 80 8.82 0.38 3.81
CA THR A 80 8.66 1.75 4.27
C THR A 80 7.81 2.54 3.28
N VAL A 81 7.12 3.54 3.82
CA VAL A 81 6.38 4.53 3.05
C VAL A 81 6.75 5.90 3.58
N VAL A 82 7.02 6.83 2.67
CA VAL A 82 7.06 8.26 2.96
C VAL A 82 6.08 8.94 2.03
N ASP A 83 5.39 9.97 2.52
CA ASP A 83 4.42 10.69 1.71
C ASP A 83 4.44 12.19 2.02
N SER A 84 3.72 12.95 1.22
CA SER A 84 3.68 14.40 1.31
C SER A 84 2.77 14.93 2.43
N MET A 85 2.09 14.06 3.17
CA MET A 85 1.13 14.45 4.21
C MET A 85 1.74 14.59 5.59
N THR A 86 2.86 13.90 5.85
CA THR A 86 3.47 13.83 7.18
C THR A 86 4.97 13.64 7.10
N SER A 87 5.68 14.02 8.15
CA SER A 87 7.11 13.74 8.30
C SER A 87 7.40 12.37 8.92
N HIS A 88 6.36 11.57 9.14
CA HIS A 88 6.50 10.23 9.71
C HIS A 88 7.03 9.23 8.68
N LEU A 89 8.01 8.42 9.08
CA LEU A 89 8.44 7.27 8.28
C LEU A 89 7.59 6.07 8.67
N TRP A 90 6.70 5.67 7.75
CA TRP A 90 5.89 4.47 7.95
C TRP A 90 6.76 3.23 7.74
N GLN A 91 6.76 2.33 8.70
CA GLN A 91 7.45 1.05 8.62
C GLN A 91 6.44 -0.07 8.78
N PHE A 92 6.62 -1.15 8.04
CA PHE A 92 5.69 -2.27 8.13
C PHE A 92 6.36 -3.62 7.93
N GLU A 93 5.69 -4.63 8.43
CA GLU A 93 5.99 -6.04 8.17
C GLU A 93 4.71 -6.73 7.72
N GLY A 94 4.83 -7.72 6.84
CA GLY A 94 3.68 -8.42 6.33
C GLY A 94 3.99 -9.71 5.62
N SER A 95 2.95 -10.28 5.03
CA SER A 95 3.07 -11.56 4.35
C SER A 95 2.05 -11.67 3.21
N PHE A 96 2.37 -12.52 2.24
CA PHE A 96 1.40 -12.94 1.24
C PHE A 96 0.57 -14.11 1.76
N ASP A 97 -0.65 -14.23 1.30
CA ASP A 97 -1.47 -15.42 1.53
C ASP A 97 -0.95 -16.61 0.69
N ALA A 98 -1.58 -17.77 0.84
CA ALA A 98 -1.17 -18.98 0.15
C ALA A 98 -1.25 -18.88 -1.38
N THR A 99 -2.11 -18.01 -1.92
CA THR A 99 -2.22 -17.81 -3.37
C THR A 99 -1.08 -16.94 -3.94
N GLY A 100 -0.40 -16.16 -3.09
CA GLY A 100 0.61 -15.20 -3.52
C GLY A 100 0.03 -13.96 -4.18
N ASN A 101 -1.29 -13.75 -4.07
CA ASN A 101 -1.99 -12.62 -4.68
C ASN A 101 -2.44 -11.56 -3.68
N ILE A 102 -2.41 -11.85 -2.38
CA ILE A 102 -2.86 -10.93 -1.33
C ILE A 102 -1.70 -10.65 -0.39
N LEU A 103 -1.22 -9.41 -0.41
CA LEU A 103 -0.22 -8.93 0.53
C LEU A 103 -0.91 -8.15 1.64
N THR A 104 -0.71 -8.59 2.90
CA THR A 104 -1.24 -7.91 4.08
C THR A 104 -0.08 -7.47 4.95
N TYR A 105 -0.10 -6.21 5.38
CA TYR A 105 0.86 -5.71 6.34
C TYR A 105 0.20 -4.74 7.32
N GLU A 106 0.83 -4.56 8.47
CA GLU A 106 0.38 -3.65 9.51
C GLU A 106 1.44 -2.59 9.79
N THR A 107 0.99 -1.39 10.11
CA THR A 107 1.86 -0.25 10.38
C THR A 107 1.24 0.63 11.47
N GLU A 108 2.06 1.48 12.07
CA GLU A 108 1.64 2.43 13.09
C GLU A 108 2.14 3.83 12.74
N GLY A 109 1.31 4.82 13.02
CA GLY A 109 1.69 6.21 12.79
C GLY A 109 0.57 7.19 13.10
N PRO A 110 0.75 8.46 12.71
CA PRO A 110 -0.26 9.48 12.91
C PRO A 110 -1.54 9.15 12.15
N GLY A 111 -2.69 9.37 12.78
CA GLY A 111 -3.98 9.09 12.18
C GLY A 111 -5.11 9.71 12.97
N PRO A 112 -6.34 9.62 12.44
CA PRO A 112 -7.52 10.12 13.13
C PRO A 112 -7.83 9.24 14.34
N GLY A 113 -8.26 9.86 15.42
CA GLY A 113 -8.73 9.15 16.59
C GLY A 113 -7.93 9.43 17.86
N PRO A 114 -8.44 8.96 19.00
CA PRO A 114 -7.86 9.26 20.30
C PRO A 114 -6.61 8.42 20.61
N GLN A 115 -6.38 7.34 19.87
CA GLN A 115 -5.21 6.48 20.08
C GLN A 115 -4.01 7.02 19.31
N THR A 116 -2.87 7.13 19.98
CA THR A 116 -1.61 7.57 19.39
C THR A 116 -0.51 6.59 19.79
N PRO A 117 0.17 5.91 18.85
CA PRO A 117 -0.08 5.97 17.41
C PRO A 117 -1.35 5.20 16.99
N SER A 118 -1.88 5.55 15.83
CA SER A 118 -2.93 4.76 15.19
C SER A 118 -2.33 3.53 14.53
N ARG A 119 -3.10 2.43 14.50
CA ARG A 119 -2.68 1.20 13.82
C ARG A 119 -3.53 0.99 12.58
N PHE A 120 -2.85 0.66 11.48
CA PHE A 120 -3.50 0.43 10.20
C PHE A 120 -3.15 -0.96 9.68
N ARG A 121 -4.11 -1.60 9.04
CA ARG A 121 -3.91 -2.81 8.25
C ARG A 121 -4.09 -2.47 6.78
N GLU A 122 -3.07 -2.75 6.00
CA GLU A 122 -3.05 -2.46 4.58
C GLU A 122 -3.07 -3.78 3.80
N VAL A 123 -3.99 -3.88 2.86
CA VAL A 123 -4.15 -5.09 2.03
C VAL A 123 -4.09 -4.69 0.57
N THR A 124 -3.22 -5.34 -0.19
CA THR A 124 -3.21 -5.22 -1.65
C THR A 124 -3.50 -6.58 -2.25
N GLU A 125 -4.57 -6.69 -3.01
CA GLU A 125 -4.98 -7.93 -3.66
C GLU A 125 -4.88 -7.80 -5.18
N LEU A 126 -4.15 -8.71 -5.79
CA LEU A 126 -4.08 -8.83 -7.24
C LEU A 126 -5.28 -9.65 -7.71
N LYS A 127 -6.30 -8.97 -8.25
CA LYS A 127 -7.53 -9.60 -8.74
C LYS A 127 -7.32 -10.29 -10.08
N SER A 128 -6.46 -9.71 -10.91
CA SER A 128 -6.03 -10.22 -12.22
C SER A 128 -4.67 -9.62 -12.54
N PRO A 129 -3.98 -10.06 -13.60
CA PRO A 129 -2.70 -9.45 -13.97
C PRO A 129 -2.76 -7.93 -14.18
N ASP A 130 -3.94 -7.39 -14.50
CA ASP A 130 -4.11 -5.98 -14.83
C ASP A 130 -4.95 -5.20 -13.81
N HIS A 131 -5.32 -5.81 -12.69
CA HIS A 131 -6.16 -5.17 -11.68
C HIS A 131 -5.74 -5.58 -10.28
N LYS A 132 -5.40 -4.59 -9.46
CA LYS A 132 -5.16 -4.78 -8.02
C LYS A 132 -6.02 -3.82 -7.22
N VAL A 133 -6.38 -4.23 -6.00
CA VAL A 133 -7.20 -3.43 -5.09
C VAL A 133 -6.43 -3.23 -3.79
N PHE A 134 -6.33 -1.97 -3.37
CA PHE A 134 -5.73 -1.59 -2.10
C PHE A 134 -6.81 -1.19 -1.12
N THR A 135 -6.70 -1.70 0.11
CA THR A 135 -7.63 -1.39 1.21
C THR A 135 -6.83 -1.04 2.45
N SER A 136 -7.16 0.09 3.07
CA SER A 136 -6.58 0.50 4.35
C SER A 136 -7.66 0.48 5.41
N SER A 137 -7.37 -0.14 6.56
CA SER A 137 -8.30 -0.24 7.69
C SER A 137 -7.63 0.27 8.97
N LEU A 138 -8.41 1.00 9.77
CA LEU A 138 -7.99 1.56 11.05
C LEU A 138 -8.48 0.68 12.19
N LEU A 139 -7.60 0.36 13.14
CA LEU A 139 -7.97 -0.38 14.34
C LEU A 139 -8.74 0.54 15.29
N LYS A 140 -9.95 0.12 15.67
CA LYS A 140 -10.80 0.85 16.62
C LYS A 140 -10.54 0.40 18.07
N PRO A 141 -10.93 1.23 19.06
CA PRO A 141 -10.75 0.86 20.49
C PRO A 141 -11.41 -0.45 20.88
N ASP A 142 -12.50 -0.86 20.20
CA ASP A 142 -13.19 -2.13 20.48
C ASP A 142 -12.50 -3.36 19.87
N GLY A 143 -11.35 -3.16 19.19
CA GLY A 143 -10.60 -4.23 18.55
C GLY A 143 -11.05 -4.57 17.12
N SER A 144 -12.09 -3.91 16.60
CA SER A 144 -12.53 -4.11 15.22
C SER A 144 -11.75 -3.22 14.28
N TRP A 145 -11.75 -3.59 13.00
CA TRP A 145 -11.11 -2.84 11.92
C TRP A 145 -12.16 -2.11 11.10
N ASP A 146 -11.90 -0.83 10.85
CA ASP A 146 -12.77 0.03 10.08
C ASP A 146 -12.07 0.40 8.77
N THR A 147 -12.68 0.06 7.63
CA THR A 147 -12.09 0.38 6.33
C THR A 147 -12.18 1.88 6.10
N VAL A 148 -11.02 2.52 5.91
CA VAL A 148 -10.93 3.97 5.72
C VAL A 148 -10.55 4.36 4.31
N MET A 149 -10.08 3.41 3.50
CA MET A 149 -9.66 3.69 2.12
C MET A 149 -9.81 2.43 1.26
N THR A 150 -10.35 2.59 0.06
CA THR A 150 -10.38 1.54 -0.95
C THR A 150 -10.02 2.14 -2.30
N ILE A 151 -9.02 1.55 -2.96
CA ILE A 151 -8.52 2.05 -4.24
C ILE A 151 -8.47 0.90 -5.24
N ASN A 152 -9.10 1.10 -6.40
CA ASN A 152 -8.94 0.22 -7.55
C ASN A 152 -7.79 0.73 -8.40
N ILE A 153 -6.89 -0.17 -8.74
CA ILE A 153 -5.66 0.14 -9.45
C ILE A 153 -5.61 -0.75 -10.68
N ARG A 154 -5.60 -0.13 -11.86
CA ARG A 154 -5.62 -0.85 -13.12
C ARG A 154 -4.39 -0.52 -13.93
N ARG A 155 -3.86 -1.55 -14.61
CA ARG A 155 -2.66 -1.37 -15.43
C ARG A 155 -2.96 -0.36 -16.52
N LYS A 156 -2.04 0.59 -16.70
CA LYS A 156 -2.17 1.62 -17.74
C LYS A 156 -2.12 0.96 -19.11
N LYS A 157 -3.08 1.29 -19.95
CA LYS A 157 -3.11 0.83 -21.33
C LYS A 157 -2.17 1.67 -22.18
N LEU A 158 -1.43 0.99 -23.01
CA LEU A 158 -0.52 1.61 -23.97
C LEU A 158 -1.29 2.10 -25.22
#